data_250253285d7bc1772ee25a90456acafe
#
_entry.id   250253285d7bc1772ee25a90456acafe
#
_cell.length_a   1.000
_cell.length_b   1.000
_cell.length_c   1.000
_cell.angle_alpha   90.00
_cell.angle_beta   90.00
_cell.angle_gamma   90.00
#
_symmetry.space_group_name_H-M   'P 1'
#
loop_
_entity.id
_entity.type
_entity.pdbx_description
1 polymer ?
#
loop_
_entity_poly.entity_id
_entity_poly.type
_entity_poly.pdbx_seq_one_letter_code
_entity_poly.pdbx_strand_id
1 'polypeptide(L)'
;MKNSFFDVRCDEKSEKWEMAIKREIPIYLRNDIRSEFERDYTRILHCDAYRRLKHKTQVFYATKNDHVCTRMEHVMHVASVASTICKFLGLNEKLAEAIALGHDIGHAPFGHHGEDCLNSLMEQKEGANAPKKFWHERNSLFFADYIETLPDPDGIQQPLNLTYAVRDGLICHCGEIDQQGIKPRTDAMDLYSIKRPGLIQPFTWEGCVVKVADKIAYLGRDIEDARQYHILDMAAYRHIREIVASTLNAKGSHAFRSGKAVNTTVLINDLIVDLCEQSSPEKGLCFSDEYFKFILELKKFNIAHIYNHWRLREFTVYASNCLQTIYRTLMRTYDYALNGRVERALRYYPNLSGTFENWLIKHSNYKVLSSNGLIDKKKVLRYNTEAVFNIEDRESYEKCVIEFISGMTDSFAMQVFGEIIEF
;
A
#
# COMPACT_ATOMS: atom_id res chain seq x y z
N MET A 1 3.03 -30.67 17.15
CA MET A 1 1.81 -30.62 16.31
C MET A 1 2.27 -30.74 14.86
N LYS A 2 1.65 -31.64 14.06
CA LYS A 2 1.91 -31.62 12.60
C LYS A 2 1.44 -30.27 12.06
N ASN A 3 2.33 -29.50 11.42
CA ASN A 3 1.98 -28.27 10.74
C ASN A 3 0.99 -28.59 9.63
N SER A 4 -0.30 -28.32 9.86
CA SER A 4 -1.41 -28.76 8.99
C SER A 4 -1.37 -28.13 7.58
N PHE A 5 -0.63 -27.04 7.39
CA PHE A 5 -0.50 -26.33 6.10
C PHE A 5 0.77 -26.70 5.33
N PHE A 6 1.63 -27.56 5.86
CA PHE A 6 2.89 -27.92 5.21
C PHE A 6 2.70 -28.48 3.79
N ASP A 7 1.66 -29.26 3.56
CA ASP A 7 1.39 -29.91 2.28
C ASP A 7 0.72 -28.98 1.25
N VAL A 8 0.29 -27.79 1.66
CA VAL A 8 -0.41 -26.80 0.80
C VAL A 8 0.35 -25.48 0.68
N ARG A 9 1.57 -25.40 1.21
CA ARG A 9 2.42 -24.23 1.11
C ARG A 9 2.88 -23.98 -0.33
N CYS A 10 3.19 -22.73 -0.66
CA CYS A 10 3.77 -22.39 -1.95
C CYS A 10 5.27 -22.70 -1.99
N ASP A 11 5.62 -23.88 -2.46
CA ASP A 11 6.99 -24.34 -2.68
C ASP A 11 7.09 -25.19 -3.97
N GLU A 12 8.29 -25.69 -4.27
CA GLU A 12 8.60 -26.49 -5.48
C GLU A 12 7.76 -27.78 -5.64
N LYS A 13 7.11 -28.23 -4.58
CA LYS A 13 6.23 -29.41 -4.58
C LYS A 13 4.76 -29.04 -4.86
N SER A 14 4.43 -27.76 -4.78
CA SER A 14 3.08 -27.27 -5.00
C SER A 14 2.72 -27.29 -6.49
N GLU A 15 1.53 -27.75 -6.85
CA GLU A 15 0.98 -27.65 -8.22
C GLU A 15 0.90 -26.21 -8.71
N LYS A 16 0.88 -25.23 -7.81
CA LYS A 16 0.85 -23.80 -8.11
C LYS A 16 2.23 -23.19 -8.35
N TRP A 17 3.31 -23.94 -8.10
CA TRP A 17 4.67 -23.39 -8.06
C TRP A 17 5.08 -22.68 -9.35
N GLU A 18 4.98 -23.35 -10.48
CA GLU A 18 5.39 -22.81 -11.79
C GLU A 18 4.70 -21.49 -12.12
N MET A 19 3.41 -21.39 -11.75
CA MET A 19 2.67 -20.14 -11.91
C MET A 19 3.03 -19.12 -10.84
N ALA A 20 3.24 -19.54 -9.61
CA ALA A 20 3.58 -18.67 -8.50
C ALA A 20 4.88 -17.89 -8.74
N ILE A 21 5.91 -18.55 -9.30
CA ILE A 21 7.21 -17.93 -9.59
C ILE A 21 7.30 -17.25 -10.95
N LYS A 22 6.26 -17.34 -11.76
CA LYS A 22 6.25 -16.75 -13.11
C LYS A 22 6.51 -15.24 -13.06
N ARG A 23 7.40 -14.78 -13.95
CA ARG A 23 7.72 -13.35 -14.17
C ARG A 23 7.38 -12.95 -15.59
N GLU A 24 7.14 -11.67 -15.82
CA GLU A 24 6.81 -11.15 -17.16
C GLU A 24 8.01 -11.18 -18.10
N ILE A 25 9.21 -10.89 -17.58
CA ILE A 25 10.46 -10.91 -18.32
C ILE A 25 11.52 -11.71 -17.58
N PRO A 26 12.52 -12.33 -18.29
CA PRO A 26 13.65 -12.97 -17.63
C PRO A 26 14.43 -11.98 -16.75
N ILE A 27 14.94 -12.43 -15.62
CA ILE A 27 15.85 -11.66 -14.78
C ILE A 27 17.25 -12.25 -14.78
N TYR A 28 18.25 -11.40 -14.48
CA TYR A 28 19.62 -11.84 -14.35
C TYR A 28 19.81 -12.68 -13.07
N LEU A 29 20.29 -13.93 -13.23
CA LEU A 29 20.36 -14.93 -12.15
C LEU A 29 21.76 -15.51 -11.94
N ARG A 30 22.82 -14.93 -12.53
CA ARG A 30 24.18 -15.50 -12.43
C ARG A 30 24.63 -15.60 -10.97
N ASN A 31 24.88 -16.84 -10.51
CA ASN A 31 25.32 -17.14 -9.15
C ASN A 31 24.42 -16.59 -8.03
N ASP A 32 23.14 -16.38 -8.29
CA ASP A 32 22.19 -15.91 -7.28
C ASP A 32 21.81 -17.07 -6.35
N ILE A 33 22.06 -16.90 -5.05
CA ILE A 33 21.78 -17.91 -4.02
C ILE A 33 20.41 -17.70 -3.36
N ARG A 34 19.71 -16.61 -3.70
CA ARG A 34 18.40 -16.28 -3.16
C ARG A 34 17.29 -17.08 -3.85
N SER A 35 16.28 -17.46 -3.08
CA SER A 35 15.03 -17.98 -3.62
C SER A 35 14.29 -16.89 -4.43
N GLU A 36 13.27 -17.31 -5.22
CA GLU A 36 12.46 -16.39 -6.04
C GLU A 36 11.85 -15.27 -5.19
N PHE A 37 11.32 -15.60 -4.01
CA PHE A 37 10.65 -14.65 -3.14
C PHE A 37 11.63 -13.78 -2.32
N GLU A 38 12.80 -14.28 -1.94
CA GLU A 38 13.86 -13.45 -1.34
C GLU A 38 14.38 -12.42 -2.33
N ARG A 39 14.38 -12.77 -3.61
CA ARG A 39 14.73 -11.86 -4.70
C ARG A 39 13.69 -10.75 -4.84
N ASP A 40 12.41 -11.10 -4.78
CA ASP A 40 11.31 -10.12 -4.80
C ASP A 40 11.34 -9.21 -3.59
N TYR A 41 11.55 -9.76 -2.40
CA TYR A 41 11.74 -8.98 -1.18
C TYR A 41 12.84 -7.93 -1.35
N THR A 42 14.01 -8.36 -1.88
CA THR A 42 15.13 -7.45 -2.10
C THR A 42 14.80 -6.37 -3.13
N ARG A 43 14.10 -6.71 -4.22
CA ARG A 43 13.68 -5.75 -5.26
C ARG A 43 12.73 -4.70 -4.71
N ILE A 44 11.75 -5.10 -3.91
CA ILE A 44 10.83 -4.17 -3.23
C ILE A 44 11.59 -3.27 -2.25
N LEU A 45 12.47 -3.83 -1.42
CA LEU A 45 13.26 -3.09 -0.43
C LEU A 45 14.10 -1.97 -1.06
N HIS A 46 14.59 -2.18 -2.29
CA HIS A 46 15.44 -1.22 -3.00
C HIS A 46 14.66 -0.21 -3.84
N CYS A 47 13.36 -0.36 -4.07
CA CYS A 47 12.58 0.58 -4.87
C CYS A 47 12.29 1.89 -4.12
N ASP A 48 12.08 2.96 -4.88
CA ASP A 48 11.86 4.28 -4.31
C ASP A 48 10.48 4.39 -3.65
N ALA A 49 9.45 3.68 -4.15
CA ALA A 49 8.12 3.66 -3.56
C ALA A 49 8.17 3.12 -2.11
N TYR A 50 8.91 2.04 -1.85
CA TYR A 50 9.11 1.53 -0.50
C TYR A 50 9.80 2.58 0.41
N ARG A 51 10.85 3.24 -0.09
CA ARG A 51 11.55 4.29 0.67
C ARG A 51 10.64 5.47 1.02
N ARG A 52 9.70 5.81 0.13
CA ARG A 52 8.73 6.89 0.35
C ARG A 52 7.73 6.58 1.48
N LEU A 53 7.48 5.30 1.81
CA LEU A 53 6.60 4.92 2.93
C LEU A 53 7.05 5.50 4.28
N LYS A 54 8.36 5.78 4.45
CA LYS A 54 8.90 6.46 5.63
C LYS A 54 8.25 7.81 5.90
N HIS A 55 7.79 8.50 4.84
CA HIS A 55 7.20 9.83 4.92
C HIS A 55 5.72 9.85 4.46
N LYS A 56 5.06 8.69 4.50
CA LYS A 56 3.61 8.56 4.34
C LYS A 56 2.98 8.18 5.68
N THR A 57 1.87 8.82 5.97
CA THR A 57 1.10 8.62 7.20
C THR A 57 0.35 7.30 7.19
N GLN A 58 0.24 6.65 8.36
CA GLN A 58 -0.69 5.54 8.55
C GLN A 58 -2.10 6.08 8.85
N VAL A 59 -2.30 6.75 9.99
CA VAL A 59 -3.58 7.33 10.40
C VAL A 59 -3.46 8.81 10.76
N PHE A 60 -2.39 9.21 11.46
CA PHE A 60 -2.21 10.56 11.99
C PHE A 60 -1.23 11.36 11.15
N TYR A 61 -1.73 12.41 10.51
CA TYR A 61 -1.05 13.16 9.46
C TYR A 61 -0.02 14.16 9.95
N ALA A 62 1.02 14.39 9.14
CA ALA A 62 2.00 15.45 9.29
C ALA A 62 2.58 15.54 10.71
N THR A 63 2.72 14.39 11.35
CA THR A 63 3.22 14.34 12.72
C THR A 63 4.69 14.74 12.77
N LYS A 64 5.02 15.57 13.77
CA LYS A 64 6.40 15.87 14.19
C LYS A 64 6.87 14.93 15.30
N ASN A 65 6.03 13.97 15.69
CA ASN A 65 6.33 13.01 16.73
C ASN A 65 6.87 11.72 16.12
N ASP A 66 8.14 11.45 16.35
CA ASP A 66 8.86 10.28 15.81
C ASP A 66 8.38 8.94 16.40
N HIS A 67 7.48 8.96 17.39
CA HIS A 67 6.92 7.75 18.01
C HIS A 67 5.57 7.33 17.41
N VAL A 68 5.06 8.04 16.41
CA VAL A 68 3.82 7.70 15.72
C VAL A 68 4.12 6.89 14.47
N CYS A 69 3.35 5.82 14.26
CA CYS A 69 3.58 4.83 13.22
C CYS A 69 3.53 5.44 11.81
N THR A 70 4.61 5.26 11.05
CA THR A 70 4.66 5.52 9.61
C THR A 70 4.20 4.30 8.82
N ARG A 71 3.89 4.46 7.52
CA ARG A 71 3.58 3.31 6.66
C ARG A 71 4.75 2.33 6.53
N MET A 72 5.99 2.80 6.58
CA MET A 72 7.15 1.91 6.56
C MET A 72 7.17 0.99 7.80
N GLU A 73 6.89 1.54 8.99
CA GLU A 73 6.80 0.73 10.20
C GLU A 73 5.62 -0.22 10.14
N HIS A 74 4.46 0.22 9.62
CA HIS A 74 3.30 -0.64 9.43
C HIS A 74 3.63 -1.86 8.55
N VAL A 75 4.20 -1.69 7.36
CA VAL A 75 4.55 -2.83 6.49
C VAL A 75 5.57 -3.77 7.14
N MET A 76 6.49 -3.26 7.96
CA MET A 76 7.41 -4.09 8.74
C MET A 76 6.69 -4.87 9.84
N HIS A 77 5.69 -4.29 10.51
CA HIS A 77 4.84 -5.01 11.47
C HIS A 77 4.04 -6.11 10.78
N VAL A 78 3.42 -5.81 9.64
CA VAL A 78 2.69 -6.81 8.85
C VAL A 78 3.61 -7.96 8.44
N ALA A 79 4.82 -7.67 7.97
CA ALA A 79 5.81 -8.68 7.60
C ALA A 79 6.18 -9.57 8.79
N SER A 80 6.40 -8.99 9.97
CA SER A 80 6.72 -9.73 11.20
C SER A 80 5.57 -10.65 11.64
N VAL A 81 4.33 -10.14 11.61
CA VAL A 81 3.12 -10.93 11.95
C VAL A 81 2.93 -12.06 10.95
N ALA A 82 2.99 -11.77 9.64
CA ALA A 82 2.80 -12.75 8.58
C ALA A 82 3.86 -13.85 8.62
N SER A 83 5.14 -13.49 8.81
CA SER A 83 6.24 -14.44 8.94
C SER A 83 6.04 -15.36 10.15
N THR A 84 5.62 -14.81 11.30
CA THR A 84 5.34 -15.58 12.52
C THR A 84 4.21 -16.59 12.30
N ILE A 85 3.10 -16.18 11.68
CA ILE A 85 1.97 -17.06 11.35
C ILE A 85 2.41 -18.14 10.35
N CYS A 86 3.09 -17.76 9.26
CA CYS A 86 3.58 -18.72 8.26
C CYS A 86 4.52 -19.76 8.87
N LYS A 87 5.45 -19.33 9.71
CA LYS A 87 6.38 -20.21 10.42
C LYS A 87 5.64 -21.24 11.29
N PHE A 88 4.66 -20.80 12.05
CA PHE A 88 3.88 -21.71 12.92
C PHE A 88 3.05 -22.69 12.10
N LEU A 89 2.40 -22.23 11.03
CA LEU A 89 1.54 -23.07 10.17
C LEU A 89 2.34 -23.95 9.20
N GLY A 90 3.64 -23.68 8.99
CA GLY A 90 4.49 -24.40 8.04
C GLY A 90 4.36 -23.92 6.59
N LEU A 91 3.92 -22.67 6.39
CA LEU A 91 3.82 -21.97 5.11
C LEU A 91 5.15 -21.34 4.71
N ASN A 92 5.23 -20.76 3.51
CA ASN A 92 6.44 -20.11 2.99
C ASN A 92 6.58 -18.69 3.56
N GLU A 93 7.44 -18.54 4.57
CA GLU A 93 7.72 -17.24 5.22
C GLU A 93 8.22 -16.18 4.23
N LYS A 94 9.07 -16.57 3.26
CA LYS A 94 9.70 -15.61 2.34
C LYS A 94 8.72 -15.01 1.34
N LEU A 95 7.73 -15.79 0.91
CA LEU A 95 6.64 -15.28 0.10
C LEU A 95 5.77 -14.27 0.90
N ALA A 96 5.41 -14.63 2.12
CA ALA A 96 4.61 -13.74 2.98
C ALA A 96 5.36 -12.43 3.29
N GLU A 97 6.66 -12.50 3.61
CA GLU A 97 7.50 -11.33 3.84
C GLU A 97 7.57 -10.40 2.61
N ALA A 98 7.73 -10.98 1.40
CA ALA A 98 7.80 -10.19 0.17
C ALA A 98 6.47 -9.49 -0.14
N ILE A 99 5.33 -10.19 0.00
CA ILE A 99 4.00 -9.59 -0.17
C ILE A 99 3.78 -8.48 0.85
N ALA A 100 4.05 -8.76 2.14
CA ALA A 100 3.85 -7.81 3.21
C ALA A 100 4.70 -6.54 3.06
N LEU A 101 5.94 -6.66 2.58
CA LEU A 101 6.80 -5.50 2.36
C LEU A 101 6.26 -4.58 1.25
N GLY A 102 5.64 -5.16 0.23
CA GLY A 102 5.20 -4.44 -0.97
C GLY A 102 3.73 -4.03 -0.97
N HIS A 103 2.90 -4.49 -0.05
CA HIS A 103 1.45 -4.34 -0.14
C HIS A 103 0.98 -2.88 -0.23
N ASP A 104 1.66 -1.96 0.43
CA ASP A 104 1.31 -0.54 0.57
C ASP A 104 2.13 0.43 -0.30
N ILE A 105 3.01 -0.05 -1.20
CA ILE A 105 3.90 0.83 -2.00
C ILE A 105 3.16 1.80 -2.92
N GLY A 106 1.93 1.47 -3.30
CA GLY A 106 1.05 2.29 -4.14
C GLY A 106 0.11 3.22 -3.38
N HIS A 107 0.24 3.34 -2.07
CA HIS A 107 -0.67 4.18 -1.28
C HIS A 107 -0.50 5.67 -1.59
N ALA A 108 -1.61 6.40 -1.69
CA ALA A 108 -1.60 7.84 -1.90
C ALA A 108 -1.04 8.60 -0.67
N PRO A 109 -0.55 9.85 -0.82
CA PRO A 109 -0.28 10.72 0.32
C PRO A 109 -1.57 10.94 1.12
N PHE A 110 -1.45 11.10 2.44
CA PHE A 110 -2.57 11.26 3.37
C PHE A 110 -3.48 10.02 3.49
N GLY A 111 -2.99 8.83 3.17
CA GLY A 111 -3.67 7.57 3.38
C GLY A 111 -4.99 7.44 2.63
N HIS A 112 -5.99 6.82 3.25
CA HIS A 112 -7.32 6.62 2.64
C HIS A 112 -8.02 7.92 2.26
N HIS A 113 -7.80 9.02 2.99
CA HIS A 113 -8.38 10.32 2.61
C HIS A 113 -7.79 10.87 1.31
N GLY A 114 -6.50 10.64 1.08
CA GLY A 114 -5.87 10.96 -0.22
C GLY A 114 -6.45 10.11 -1.34
N GLU A 115 -6.69 8.84 -1.10
CA GLU A 115 -7.35 7.92 -2.03
C GLU A 115 -8.76 8.39 -2.39
N ASP A 116 -9.57 8.76 -1.39
CA ASP A 116 -10.91 9.32 -1.60
C ASP A 116 -10.88 10.62 -2.40
N CYS A 117 -9.90 11.49 -2.12
CA CYS A 117 -9.68 12.72 -2.87
C CYS A 117 -9.35 12.44 -4.34
N LEU A 118 -8.41 11.52 -4.62
CA LEU A 118 -8.06 11.13 -5.99
C LEU A 118 -9.26 10.52 -6.73
N ASN A 119 -10.06 9.68 -6.06
CA ASN A 119 -11.30 9.15 -6.60
C ASN A 119 -12.28 10.27 -6.98
N SER A 120 -12.49 11.24 -6.11
CA SER A 120 -13.39 12.37 -6.36
C SER A 120 -12.93 13.22 -7.56
N LEU A 121 -11.63 13.36 -7.78
CA LEU A 121 -11.07 14.06 -8.94
C LEU A 121 -11.33 13.30 -10.26
N MET A 122 -11.32 11.97 -10.21
CA MET A 122 -11.59 11.10 -11.36
C MET A 122 -13.10 11.01 -11.70
N GLU A 123 -13.98 11.05 -10.68
CA GLU A 123 -15.43 10.92 -10.83
C GLU A 123 -16.12 12.20 -11.37
N GLN A 124 -15.47 13.37 -11.34
CA GLN A 124 -16.04 14.64 -11.82
C GLN A 124 -16.26 14.70 -13.34
N LYS A 125 -15.98 13.63 -14.07
CA LYS A 125 -16.19 13.55 -15.52
C LYS A 125 -17.40 12.70 -15.85
N GLU A 126 -18.48 13.33 -16.26
CA GLU A 126 -19.65 12.67 -16.85
C GLU A 126 -19.28 12.07 -18.22
N GLY A 127 -19.37 10.77 -18.35
CA GLY A 127 -19.23 10.03 -19.61
C GLY A 127 -19.39 8.53 -19.43
N ALA A 128 -19.88 7.84 -20.46
CA ALA A 128 -20.33 6.44 -20.47
C ALA A 128 -19.28 5.36 -20.13
N ASN A 129 -18.03 5.72 -19.91
CA ASN A 129 -16.98 4.87 -19.36
C ASN A 129 -16.70 5.34 -17.95
N ALA A 130 -17.39 4.73 -16.95
CA ALA A 130 -17.12 5.00 -15.54
C ALA A 130 -15.62 5.00 -15.27
N PRO A 131 -15.05 6.06 -14.67
CA PRO A 131 -13.62 6.14 -14.42
C PRO A 131 -13.18 4.95 -13.58
N LYS A 132 -12.03 4.38 -13.92
CA LYS A 132 -11.44 3.31 -13.12
C LYS A 132 -11.13 3.89 -11.75
N LYS A 133 -11.84 3.46 -10.72
CA LYS A 133 -11.68 3.92 -9.35
C LYS A 133 -10.22 3.70 -8.90
N PHE A 134 -9.59 4.73 -8.29
CA PHE A 134 -8.30 4.61 -7.66
C PHE A 134 -8.43 3.76 -6.39
N TRP A 135 -7.52 2.82 -6.17
CA TRP A 135 -7.39 2.01 -4.97
C TRP A 135 -5.94 1.53 -4.81
N HIS A 136 -5.41 1.62 -3.60
CA HIS A 136 -3.99 1.49 -3.34
C HIS A 136 -3.42 0.10 -3.66
N GLU A 137 -4.18 -0.97 -3.50
CA GLU A 137 -3.73 -2.33 -3.81
C GLU A 137 -3.44 -2.50 -5.31
N ARG A 138 -4.33 -2.00 -6.16
CA ARG A 138 -4.09 -1.98 -7.61
C ARG A 138 -2.94 -1.04 -7.96
N ASN A 139 -2.84 0.07 -7.25
CA ASN A 139 -1.76 1.01 -7.46
C ASN A 139 -0.42 0.43 -7.00
N SER A 140 -0.37 -0.38 -5.94
CA SER A 140 0.82 -1.12 -5.53
C SER A 140 1.31 -2.06 -6.64
N LEU A 141 0.39 -2.80 -7.26
CA LEU A 141 0.71 -3.60 -8.43
C LEU A 141 1.19 -2.75 -9.62
N PHE A 142 0.51 -1.64 -9.92
CA PHE A 142 0.88 -0.76 -11.02
C PHE A 142 2.26 -0.12 -10.83
N PHE A 143 2.58 0.28 -9.59
CA PHE A 143 3.90 0.81 -9.27
C PHE A 143 4.99 -0.26 -9.44
N ALA A 144 4.75 -1.49 -8.98
CA ALA A 144 5.70 -2.58 -9.14
C ALA A 144 5.96 -2.95 -10.62
N ASP A 145 4.91 -2.93 -11.45
CA ASP A 145 4.97 -3.39 -12.82
C ASP A 145 5.46 -2.31 -13.81
N TYR A 146 5.17 -1.01 -13.55
CA TYR A 146 5.38 0.03 -14.56
C TYR A 146 6.15 1.26 -14.06
N ILE A 147 6.06 1.60 -12.77
CA ILE A 147 6.61 2.87 -12.26
C ILE A 147 7.98 2.67 -11.61
N GLU A 148 8.09 1.71 -10.71
CA GLU A 148 9.33 1.46 -9.99
C GLU A 148 10.29 0.64 -10.83
N THR A 149 11.54 1.11 -10.91
CA THR A 149 12.58 0.46 -11.70
C THR A 149 13.84 0.27 -10.90
N LEU A 150 14.58 -0.79 -11.24
CA LEU A 150 15.93 -1.04 -10.75
C LEU A 150 16.86 -1.27 -11.93
N PRO A 151 18.14 -0.82 -11.87
CA PRO A 151 19.09 -1.07 -12.93
C PRO A 151 19.45 -2.56 -12.99
N ASP A 152 19.55 -3.10 -14.19
CA ASP A 152 20.17 -4.39 -14.47
C ASP A 152 21.71 -4.27 -14.46
N PRO A 153 22.49 -5.37 -14.68
CA PRO A 153 23.95 -5.31 -14.70
C PRO A 153 24.54 -4.36 -15.75
N ASP A 154 23.81 -4.05 -16.81
CA ASP A 154 24.22 -3.12 -17.87
C ASP A 154 23.78 -1.68 -17.58
N GLY A 155 23.12 -1.44 -16.45
CA GLY A 155 22.61 -0.15 -16.01
C GLY A 155 21.28 0.25 -16.65
N ILE A 156 20.64 -0.66 -17.37
CA ILE A 156 19.33 -0.43 -18.00
C ILE A 156 18.23 -0.58 -16.93
N GLN A 157 17.36 0.41 -16.85
CA GLN A 157 16.25 0.40 -15.90
C GLN A 157 15.20 -0.64 -16.31
N GLN A 158 14.92 -1.57 -15.41
CA GLN A 158 13.92 -2.62 -15.57
C GLN A 158 12.83 -2.48 -14.50
N PRO A 159 11.55 -2.79 -14.78
CA PRO A 159 10.49 -2.82 -13.78
C PRO A 159 10.88 -3.79 -12.64
N LEU A 160 10.17 -3.74 -11.52
CA LEU A 160 10.45 -4.67 -10.41
C LEU A 160 10.30 -6.12 -10.84
N ASN A 161 9.49 -6.42 -11.84
CA ASN A 161 9.35 -7.75 -12.44
C ASN A 161 9.20 -8.84 -11.36
N LEU A 162 8.26 -8.62 -10.44
CA LEU A 162 7.99 -9.51 -9.33
C LEU A 162 7.32 -10.80 -9.82
N THR A 163 7.43 -11.86 -9.05
CA THR A 163 6.72 -13.11 -9.31
C THR A 163 5.21 -12.92 -9.26
N TYR A 164 4.48 -13.80 -9.96
CA TYR A 164 3.01 -13.77 -9.97
C TYR A 164 2.42 -13.83 -8.56
N ALA A 165 2.93 -14.71 -7.68
CA ALA A 165 2.43 -14.85 -6.32
C ALA A 165 2.57 -13.57 -5.49
N VAL A 166 3.69 -12.84 -5.63
CA VAL A 166 3.88 -11.56 -4.95
C VAL A 166 2.96 -10.51 -5.55
N ARG A 167 2.91 -10.36 -6.87
CA ARG A 167 2.01 -9.42 -7.58
C ARG A 167 0.54 -9.65 -7.21
N ASP A 168 0.13 -10.91 -7.14
CA ASP A 168 -1.20 -11.31 -6.71
C ASP A 168 -1.47 -10.90 -5.26
N GLY A 169 -0.51 -11.17 -4.37
CA GLY A 169 -0.61 -10.74 -2.97
C GLY A 169 -0.75 -9.23 -2.84
N LEU A 170 -0.03 -8.42 -3.66
CA LEU A 170 -0.16 -6.96 -3.64
C LEU A 170 -1.57 -6.47 -3.96
N ILE A 171 -2.26 -7.05 -4.92
CA ILE A 171 -3.60 -6.58 -5.32
C ILE A 171 -4.74 -7.23 -4.53
N CYS A 172 -4.52 -8.41 -3.93
CA CYS A 172 -5.56 -9.17 -3.24
C CYS A 172 -5.50 -9.10 -1.71
N HIS A 173 -4.55 -8.34 -1.12
CA HIS A 173 -4.36 -8.31 0.33
C HIS A 173 -5.47 -7.60 1.10
N CYS A 174 -6.35 -6.83 0.48
CA CYS A 174 -7.36 -6.02 1.15
C CYS A 174 -7.94 -6.72 2.40
N GLY A 175 -7.54 -6.24 3.58
CA GLY A 175 -7.90 -6.78 4.89
C GLY A 175 -9.21 -6.24 5.47
N GLU A 176 -9.87 -5.30 4.79
CA GLU A 176 -11.07 -4.64 5.29
C GLU A 176 -12.32 -5.53 5.29
N ILE A 177 -12.30 -6.61 4.51
CA ILE A 177 -13.42 -7.53 4.45
C ILE A 177 -13.36 -8.51 5.62
N ASP A 178 -14.35 -8.40 6.49
CA ASP A 178 -14.48 -9.24 7.68
C ASP A 178 -15.03 -10.62 7.29
N GLN A 179 -14.11 -11.56 7.05
CA GLN A 179 -14.41 -12.94 6.64
C GLN A 179 -13.78 -13.94 7.59
N GLN A 180 -14.46 -15.06 7.77
CA GLN A 180 -13.94 -16.28 8.41
C GLN A 180 -13.71 -17.36 7.37
N GLY A 181 -12.79 -18.27 7.65
CA GLY A 181 -12.50 -19.41 6.78
C GLY A 181 -11.87 -18.98 5.45
N ILE A 182 -10.96 -18.02 5.48
CA ILE A 182 -10.27 -17.50 4.29
C ILE A 182 -9.43 -18.60 3.67
N LYS A 183 -9.65 -18.87 2.38
CA LYS A 183 -8.90 -19.85 1.57
C LYS A 183 -8.39 -19.18 0.29
N PRO A 184 -7.25 -19.62 -0.23
CA PRO A 184 -6.77 -19.13 -1.51
C PRO A 184 -7.70 -19.61 -2.64
N ARG A 185 -7.78 -18.82 -3.71
CA ARG A 185 -8.43 -19.28 -4.94
C ARG A 185 -7.62 -20.38 -5.61
N THR A 186 -8.28 -21.18 -6.45
CA THR A 186 -7.66 -22.30 -7.18
C THR A 186 -6.85 -21.83 -8.36
N ASP A 187 -7.40 -20.93 -9.18
CA ASP A 187 -6.87 -20.60 -10.49
C ASP A 187 -6.16 -19.25 -10.51
N ALA A 188 -5.10 -19.16 -11.32
CA ALA A 188 -4.48 -17.92 -11.68
C ALA A 188 -5.39 -17.10 -12.61
N MET A 189 -5.23 -15.80 -12.61
CA MET A 189 -6.03 -14.88 -13.42
C MET A 189 -5.22 -13.66 -13.85
N ASP A 190 -5.72 -12.91 -14.83
CA ASP A 190 -5.20 -11.59 -15.12
C ASP A 190 -5.51 -10.65 -13.95
N LEU A 191 -4.45 -10.18 -13.29
CA LEU A 191 -4.56 -9.34 -12.09
C LEU A 191 -5.18 -7.96 -12.39
N TYR A 192 -4.99 -7.45 -13.61
CA TYR A 192 -5.60 -6.19 -14.03
C TYR A 192 -7.08 -6.30 -14.36
N SER A 193 -7.63 -7.51 -14.48
CA SER A 193 -9.07 -7.75 -14.63
C SER A 193 -9.86 -7.55 -13.34
N ILE A 194 -9.20 -7.49 -12.17
CA ILE A 194 -9.83 -7.25 -10.86
C ILE A 194 -10.37 -5.82 -10.83
N LYS A 195 -11.68 -5.66 -10.57
CA LYS A 195 -12.39 -4.38 -10.71
C LYS A 195 -12.48 -3.55 -9.42
N ARG A 196 -12.36 -4.20 -8.25
CA ARG A 196 -12.48 -3.55 -6.94
C ARG A 196 -11.74 -4.36 -5.87
N PRO A 197 -11.29 -3.69 -4.78
CA PRO A 197 -10.61 -4.37 -3.67
C PRO A 197 -11.52 -5.40 -3.00
N GLY A 198 -10.91 -6.42 -2.40
CA GLY A 198 -11.59 -7.44 -1.61
C GLY A 198 -12.52 -8.39 -2.35
N LEU A 199 -12.67 -8.25 -3.68
CA LEU A 199 -13.54 -9.11 -4.50
C LEU A 199 -12.98 -10.53 -4.63
N ILE A 200 -11.67 -10.65 -4.72
CA ILE A 200 -10.95 -11.88 -5.07
C ILE A 200 -10.01 -12.24 -3.92
N GLN A 201 -9.98 -13.53 -3.55
CA GLN A 201 -9.00 -14.04 -2.58
C GLN A 201 -7.62 -14.19 -3.23
N PRO A 202 -6.53 -14.06 -2.46
CA PRO A 202 -5.19 -14.35 -2.94
C PRO A 202 -5.05 -15.76 -3.54
N PHE A 203 -4.08 -15.92 -4.43
CA PHE A 203 -3.79 -17.20 -5.08
C PHE A 203 -3.11 -18.21 -4.15
N THR A 204 -2.39 -17.74 -3.14
CA THR A 204 -1.62 -18.57 -2.20
C THR A 204 -2.12 -18.42 -0.77
N TRP A 205 -1.83 -19.41 0.08
CA TRP A 205 -2.10 -19.34 1.52
C TRP A 205 -1.33 -18.22 2.19
N GLU A 206 -0.10 -17.99 1.74
CA GLU A 206 0.75 -16.91 2.24
C GLU A 206 0.14 -15.54 1.96
N GLY A 207 -0.44 -15.35 0.78
CA GLY A 207 -1.21 -14.13 0.48
C GLY A 207 -2.43 -13.97 1.38
N CYS A 208 -3.15 -15.07 1.67
CA CYS A 208 -4.25 -15.05 2.64
C CYS A 208 -3.77 -14.71 4.06
N VAL A 209 -2.58 -15.20 4.45
CA VAL A 209 -1.98 -14.83 5.75
C VAL A 209 -1.65 -13.34 5.80
N VAL A 210 -1.06 -12.76 4.75
CA VAL A 210 -0.77 -11.32 4.72
C VAL A 210 -2.05 -10.48 4.86
N LYS A 211 -3.13 -10.87 4.19
CA LYS A 211 -4.45 -10.22 4.31
C LYS A 211 -4.96 -10.18 5.76
N VAL A 212 -4.74 -11.24 6.55
CA VAL A 212 -5.13 -11.29 7.97
C VAL A 212 -4.11 -10.56 8.84
N ALA A 213 -2.81 -10.69 8.52
CA ALA A 213 -1.72 -10.07 9.26
C ALA A 213 -1.80 -8.54 9.21
N ASP A 214 -2.18 -7.95 8.08
CA ASP A 214 -2.43 -6.52 7.96
C ASP A 214 -3.48 -6.07 8.98
N LYS A 215 -4.63 -6.74 9.05
CA LYS A 215 -5.67 -6.45 10.04
C LYS A 215 -5.17 -6.54 11.48
N ILE A 216 -4.43 -7.61 11.82
CA ILE A 216 -3.86 -7.79 13.15
C ILE A 216 -2.92 -6.64 13.51
N ALA A 217 -2.11 -6.19 12.56
CA ALA A 217 -1.07 -5.19 12.78
C ALA A 217 -1.63 -3.80 13.13
N TYR A 218 -2.72 -3.34 12.48
CA TYR A 218 -3.24 -2.00 12.72
C TYR A 218 -4.22 -1.89 13.89
N LEU A 219 -5.00 -2.93 14.22
CA LEU A 219 -6.10 -2.84 15.20
C LEU A 219 -5.69 -2.27 16.56
N GLY A 220 -4.55 -2.72 17.09
CA GLY A 220 -4.08 -2.25 18.39
C GLY A 220 -3.19 -1.00 18.27
N ARG A 221 -2.41 -0.89 17.20
CA ARG A 221 -1.49 0.22 17.00
C ARG A 221 -2.21 1.55 16.88
N ASP A 222 -3.32 1.60 16.14
CA ASP A 222 -4.09 2.81 15.97
C ASP A 222 -4.67 3.33 17.30
N ILE A 223 -5.03 2.43 18.23
CA ILE A 223 -5.45 2.80 19.59
C ILE A 223 -4.28 3.42 20.39
N GLU A 224 -3.08 2.86 20.24
CA GLU A 224 -1.88 3.35 20.91
C GLU A 224 -1.49 4.75 20.42
N ASP A 225 -1.49 4.95 19.10
CA ASP A 225 -1.22 6.24 18.47
C ASP A 225 -2.31 7.28 18.82
N ALA A 226 -3.60 6.88 18.80
CA ALA A 226 -4.72 7.74 19.21
C ALA A 226 -4.58 8.20 20.67
N ARG A 227 -4.05 7.35 21.53
CA ARG A 227 -3.74 7.73 22.92
C ARG A 227 -2.64 8.78 23.01
N GLN A 228 -1.55 8.64 22.22
CA GLN A 228 -0.46 9.60 22.21
C GLN A 228 -0.91 11.00 21.79
N TYR A 229 -1.89 11.06 20.88
CA TYR A 229 -2.49 12.32 20.43
C TYR A 229 -3.66 12.81 21.29
N HIS A 230 -3.95 12.16 22.42
CA HIS A 230 -5.08 12.51 23.29
C HIS A 230 -6.43 12.52 22.55
N ILE A 231 -6.59 11.66 21.55
CA ILE A 231 -7.84 11.47 20.82
C ILE A 231 -8.85 10.72 21.68
N LEU A 232 -8.40 9.71 22.43
CA LEU A 232 -9.26 8.88 23.27
C LEU A 232 -9.45 9.50 24.65
N ASP A 233 -10.71 9.70 25.03
CA ASP A 233 -11.13 10.14 26.35
C ASP A 233 -11.43 8.97 27.30
N MET A 234 -11.83 9.27 28.53
CA MET A 234 -12.19 8.27 29.55
C MET A 234 -13.44 7.44 29.17
N ALA A 235 -14.32 7.99 28.35
CA ALA A 235 -15.51 7.26 27.87
C ALA A 235 -15.10 6.20 26.84
N ALA A 236 -14.19 6.54 25.92
CA ALA A 236 -13.62 5.61 24.98
C ALA A 236 -12.90 4.43 25.67
N TYR A 237 -12.12 4.69 26.73
CA TYR A 237 -11.49 3.61 27.51
C TYR A 237 -12.47 2.73 28.26
N ARG A 238 -13.62 3.26 28.71
CA ARG A 238 -14.70 2.44 29.28
C ARG A 238 -15.32 1.54 28.22
N HIS A 239 -15.57 2.08 27.03
CA HIS A 239 -16.12 1.31 25.92
C HIS A 239 -15.19 0.16 25.49
N ILE A 240 -13.88 0.36 25.39
CA ILE A 240 -12.94 -0.74 25.12
C ILE A 240 -13.08 -1.84 26.18
N ARG A 241 -13.17 -1.50 27.46
CA ARG A 241 -13.33 -2.49 28.54
C ARG A 241 -14.65 -3.25 28.44
N GLU A 242 -15.73 -2.59 28.04
CA GLU A 242 -17.03 -3.23 27.78
C GLU A 242 -16.95 -4.23 26.63
N ILE A 243 -16.27 -3.84 25.52
CA ILE A 243 -15.99 -4.74 24.39
C ILE A 243 -15.25 -5.98 24.87
N VAL A 244 -14.14 -5.82 25.59
CA VAL A 244 -13.36 -6.96 26.11
C VAL A 244 -14.20 -7.86 27.01
N ALA A 245 -14.95 -7.29 27.95
CA ALA A 245 -15.79 -8.04 28.88
C ALA A 245 -16.93 -8.82 28.17
N SER A 246 -17.49 -8.25 27.09
CA SER A 246 -18.61 -8.87 26.37
C SER A 246 -18.21 -9.87 25.30
N THR A 247 -16.91 -9.89 24.90
CA THR A 247 -16.44 -10.76 23.81
C THR A 247 -15.47 -11.82 24.27
N LEU A 248 -14.47 -11.52 25.12
CA LEU A 248 -13.40 -12.43 25.49
C LEU A 248 -13.60 -13.16 26.83
N ASN A 249 -14.80 -13.08 27.43
CA ASN A 249 -15.16 -13.69 28.71
C ASN A 249 -14.20 -13.37 29.89
N ALA A 250 -14.39 -14.00 31.06
CA ALA A 250 -13.59 -13.75 32.28
C ALA A 250 -12.09 -14.12 32.15
N LYS A 251 -11.68 -14.82 31.10
CA LYS A 251 -10.26 -15.10 30.80
C LYS A 251 -9.51 -13.89 30.24
N GLY A 252 -10.21 -12.89 29.73
CA GLY A 252 -9.79 -11.61 29.15
C GLY A 252 -8.35 -11.52 28.69
N SER A 253 -8.10 -10.95 27.52
CA SER A 253 -6.74 -10.72 27.06
C SER A 253 -5.91 -9.93 28.09
N HIS A 254 -4.71 -10.37 28.38
CA HIS A 254 -3.72 -9.65 29.20
C HIS A 254 -3.40 -8.24 28.63
N ALA A 255 -3.70 -8.02 27.34
CA ALA A 255 -3.51 -6.75 26.66
C ALA A 255 -4.25 -5.56 27.33
N PHE A 256 -5.32 -5.83 28.08
CA PHE A 256 -6.20 -4.81 28.66
C PHE A 256 -6.17 -4.74 30.20
N ARG A 257 -5.29 -5.51 30.86
CA ARG A 257 -5.23 -5.61 32.34
C ARG A 257 -4.90 -4.30 33.05
N SER A 258 -4.12 -3.41 32.42
CA SER A 258 -3.70 -2.16 33.05
C SER A 258 -4.83 -1.13 33.23
N GLY A 259 -5.97 -1.32 32.57
CA GLY A 259 -7.15 -0.44 32.62
C GLY A 259 -6.95 0.97 32.06
N LYS A 260 -5.72 1.33 31.68
CA LYS A 260 -5.36 2.67 31.16
C LYS A 260 -4.69 2.66 29.79
N ALA A 261 -4.25 1.50 29.32
CA ALA A 261 -3.59 1.36 28.01
C ALA A 261 -3.85 -0.03 27.45
N VAL A 262 -3.91 -0.13 26.13
CA VAL A 262 -3.83 -1.39 25.41
C VAL A 262 -2.37 -1.78 25.29
N ASN A 263 -2.02 -3.00 25.65
CA ASN A 263 -0.70 -3.54 25.34
C ASN A 263 -0.77 -4.20 23.96
N THR A 264 -0.40 -3.43 22.95
CA THR A 264 -0.49 -3.83 21.54
C THR A 264 0.32 -5.11 21.25
N THR A 265 1.49 -5.26 21.86
CA THR A 265 2.32 -6.46 21.67
C THR A 265 1.62 -7.72 22.16
N VAL A 266 0.97 -7.66 23.32
CA VAL A 266 0.19 -8.79 23.86
C VAL A 266 -1.05 -9.05 23.01
N LEU A 267 -1.75 -7.99 22.58
CA LEU A 267 -2.92 -8.13 21.71
C LEU A 267 -2.58 -8.84 20.39
N ILE A 268 -1.51 -8.41 19.73
CA ILE A 268 -1.02 -9.03 18.49
C ILE A 268 -0.68 -10.51 18.75
N ASN A 269 0.02 -10.81 19.84
CA ASN A 269 0.34 -12.20 20.21
C ASN A 269 -0.92 -13.05 20.42
N ASP A 270 -1.90 -12.55 21.17
CA ASP A 270 -3.15 -13.27 21.43
C ASP A 270 -3.90 -13.56 20.13
N LEU A 271 -3.97 -12.60 19.21
CA LEU A 271 -4.60 -12.75 17.89
C LEU A 271 -3.85 -13.74 17.00
N ILE A 272 -2.50 -13.73 17.00
CA ILE A 272 -1.69 -14.69 16.24
C ILE A 272 -1.92 -16.11 16.77
N VAL A 273 -1.90 -16.30 18.08
CA VAL A 273 -2.07 -17.62 18.70
C VAL A 273 -3.45 -18.18 18.38
N ASP A 274 -4.51 -17.40 18.61
CA ASP A 274 -5.88 -17.85 18.33
C ASP A 274 -6.07 -18.20 16.84
N LEU A 275 -5.62 -17.33 15.91
CA LEU A 275 -5.66 -17.62 14.47
C LEU A 275 -4.95 -18.94 14.13
N CYS A 276 -3.75 -19.14 14.67
CA CYS A 276 -2.95 -20.33 14.38
C CYS A 276 -3.56 -21.61 14.94
N GLU A 277 -4.23 -21.53 16.09
CA GLU A 277 -4.87 -22.71 16.75
C GLU A 277 -6.19 -23.09 16.08
N GLN A 278 -6.94 -22.11 15.55
CA GLN A 278 -8.25 -22.35 14.94
C GLN A 278 -8.18 -22.73 13.46
N SER A 279 -7.11 -22.32 12.75
CA SER A 279 -6.97 -22.49 11.31
C SER A 279 -6.55 -23.90 10.90
N SER A 280 -7.11 -24.37 9.78
CA SER A 280 -6.65 -25.56 9.06
C SER A 280 -6.93 -25.43 7.55
N PRO A 281 -6.29 -26.22 6.68
CA PRO A 281 -6.59 -26.18 5.24
C PRO A 281 -8.06 -26.44 4.91
N GLU A 282 -8.74 -27.30 5.72
CA GLU A 282 -10.14 -27.64 5.54
C GLU A 282 -11.07 -26.49 5.96
N LYS A 283 -10.75 -25.83 7.09
CA LYS A 283 -11.56 -24.70 7.61
C LYS A 283 -11.22 -23.37 6.96
N GLY A 284 -9.97 -23.20 6.51
CA GLY A 284 -9.40 -21.91 6.11
C GLY A 284 -8.73 -21.21 7.29
N LEU A 285 -8.22 -20.01 7.06
CA LEU A 285 -7.74 -19.12 8.10
C LEU A 285 -8.95 -18.53 8.84
N CYS A 286 -9.04 -18.78 10.15
CA CYS A 286 -10.16 -18.34 10.98
C CYS A 286 -9.72 -18.08 12.41
N PHE A 287 -10.44 -17.22 13.09
CA PHE A 287 -10.38 -17.01 14.53
C PHE A 287 -11.44 -17.86 15.23
N SER A 288 -11.31 -18.02 16.53
CA SER A 288 -12.43 -18.47 17.36
C SER A 288 -13.58 -17.45 17.30
N ASP A 289 -14.80 -17.89 17.57
CA ASP A 289 -15.98 -17.03 17.55
C ASP A 289 -15.82 -15.81 18.50
N GLU A 290 -15.17 -16.04 19.65
CA GLU A 290 -14.90 -15.01 20.65
C GLU A 290 -13.94 -13.93 20.09
N TYR A 291 -12.80 -14.34 19.55
CA TYR A 291 -11.83 -13.41 18.97
C TYR A 291 -12.31 -12.78 17.69
N PHE A 292 -13.07 -13.48 16.86
CA PHE A 292 -13.67 -12.87 15.67
C PHE A 292 -14.65 -11.76 16.03
N LYS A 293 -15.56 -12.02 17.00
CA LYS A 293 -16.47 -10.99 17.52
C LYS A 293 -15.71 -9.81 18.13
N PHE A 294 -14.65 -10.09 18.88
CA PHE A 294 -13.80 -9.06 19.46
C PHE A 294 -13.16 -8.15 18.40
N ILE A 295 -12.60 -8.73 17.34
CA ILE A 295 -11.99 -8.00 16.21
C ILE A 295 -13.02 -7.07 15.56
N LEU A 296 -14.24 -7.57 15.30
CA LEU A 296 -15.32 -6.78 14.71
C LEU A 296 -15.73 -5.59 15.57
N GLU A 297 -15.89 -5.81 16.87
CA GLU A 297 -16.25 -4.73 17.80
C GLU A 297 -15.10 -3.73 17.99
N LEU A 298 -13.84 -4.18 18.03
CA LEU A 298 -12.68 -3.31 18.11
C LEU A 298 -12.52 -2.46 16.84
N LYS A 299 -12.79 -3.04 15.65
CA LYS A 299 -12.81 -2.29 14.38
C LYS A 299 -13.89 -1.19 14.39
N LYS A 300 -15.11 -1.52 14.84
CA LYS A 300 -16.18 -0.52 15.00
C LYS A 300 -15.77 0.59 15.97
N PHE A 301 -15.10 0.22 17.06
CA PHE A 301 -14.57 1.19 18.02
C PHE A 301 -13.57 2.13 17.35
N ASN A 302 -12.58 1.61 16.59
CA ASN A 302 -11.59 2.43 15.89
C ASN A 302 -12.26 3.40 14.90
N ILE A 303 -13.27 2.92 14.15
CA ILE A 303 -14.04 3.78 13.24
C ILE A 303 -14.74 4.91 13.99
N ALA A 304 -15.43 4.60 15.09
CA ALA A 304 -16.25 5.56 15.81
C ALA A 304 -15.40 6.59 16.60
N HIS A 305 -14.35 6.16 17.27
CA HIS A 305 -13.60 6.97 18.22
C HIS A 305 -12.28 7.52 17.66
N ILE A 306 -11.71 6.91 16.62
CA ILE A 306 -10.42 7.31 16.03
C ILE A 306 -10.65 7.93 14.64
N TYR A 307 -11.04 7.12 13.65
CA TYR A 307 -11.05 7.58 12.25
C TYR A 307 -12.10 8.67 11.98
N ASN A 308 -13.22 8.66 12.71
CA ASN A 308 -14.26 9.69 12.63
C ASN A 308 -14.07 10.85 13.62
N HIS A 309 -12.93 10.93 14.32
CA HIS A 309 -12.70 12.01 15.27
C HIS A 309 -12.61 13.36 14.56
N TRP A 310 -13.19 14.41 15.14
CA TRP A 310 -13.29 15.74 14.52
C TRP A 310 -11.95 16.33 14.10
N ARG A 311 -10.88 16.11 14.89
CA ARG A 311 -9.53 16.57 14.57
C ARG A 311 -8.97 15.97 13.30
N LEU A 312 -9.28 14.70 12.99
CA LEU A 312 -8.89 14.07 11.73
C LEU A 312 -9.70 14.61 10.56
N ARG A 313 -11.00 14.94 10.78
CA ARG A 313 -11.85 15.56 9.74
C ARG A 313 -11.33 16.92 9.29
N GLU A 314 -10.89 17.78 10.22
CA GLU A 314 -10.27 19.08 9.88
C GLU A 314 -9.06 18.89 8.99
N PHE A 315 -8.20 17.91 9.31
CA PHE A 315 -7.04 17.62 8.47
C PHE A 315 -7.44 17.05 7.10
N THR A 316 -8.51 16.27 7.00
CA THR A 316 -9.03 15.74 5.73
C THR A 316 -9.38 16.88 4.75
N VAL A 317 -9.98 17.96 5.24
CA VAL A 317 -10.28 19.15 4.41
C VAL A 317 -8.99 19.79 3.89
N TYR A 318 -7.99 19.93 4.77
CA TYR A 318 -6.67 20.45 4.37
C TYR A 318 -6.00 19.56 3.31
N ALA A 319 -5.95 18.24 3.53
CA ALA A 319 -5.37 17.27 2.62
C ALA A 319 -6.04 17.28 1.24
N SER A 320 -7.39 17.35 1.22
CA SER A 320 -8.16 17.46 -0.01
C SER A 320 -7.86 18.75 -0.78
N ASN A 321 -7.77 19.90 -0.10
CA ASN A 321 -7.38 21.17 -0.73
C ASN A 321 -5.97 21.11 -1.30
N CYS A 322 -5.04 20.49 -0.58
CA CYS A 322 -3.66 20.28 -1.02
C CYS A 322 -3.63 19.49 -2.35
N LEU A 323 -4.19 18.29 -2.38
CA LEU A 323 -4.16 17.44 -3.56
C LEU A 323 -4.93 18.02 -4.75
N GLN A 324 -6.10 18.63 -4.53
CA GLN A 324 -6.88 19.28 -5.58
C GLN A 324 -6.13 20.46 -6.20
N THR A 325 -5.43 21.25 -5.39
CA THR A 325 -4.65 22.39 -5.88
C THR A 325 -3.48 21.91 -6.73
N ILE A 326 -2.73 20.90 -6.28
CA ILE A 326 -1.65 20.30 -7.05
C ILE A 326 -2.18 19.72 -8.36
N TYR A 327 -3.26 18.93 -8.31
CA TYR A 327 -3.88 18.37 -9.51
C TYR A 327 -4.28 19.44 -10.52
N ARG A 328 -5.01 20.49 -10.09
CA ARG A 328 -5.45 21.58 -10.98
C ARG A 328 -4.25 22.31 -11.59
N THR A 329 -3.20 22.53 -10.81
CA THR A 329 -1.97 23.20 -11.29
C THR A 329 -1.30 22.35 -12.37
N LEU A 330 -1.15 21.04 -12.17
CA LEU A 330 -0.54 20.13 -13.14
C LEU A 330 -1.41 19.96 -14.39
N MET A 331 -2.73 19.87 -14.26
CA MET A 331 -3.62 19.76 -15.42
C MET A 331 -3.61 21.01 -16.33
N ARG A 332 -3.31 22.18 -15.79
CA ARG A 332 -3.11 23.41 -16.57
C ARG A 332 -1.84 23.40 -17.43
N THR A 333 -0.90 22.50 -17.15
CA THR A 333 0.34 22.42 -17.93
C THR A 333 0.24 21.51 -19.16
N TYR A 334 -0.94 20.96 -19.48
CA TYR A 334 -1.13 20.01 -20.57
C TYR A 334 -0.57 20.50 -21.91
N ASP A 335 -0.96 21.70 -22.37
CA ASP A 335 -0.48 22.26 -23.64
C ASP A 335 1.04 22.53 -23.62
N TYR A 336 1.60 22.86 -22.47
CA TYR A 336 3.05 23.01 -22.31
C TYR A 336 3.76 21.64 -22.35
N ALA A 337 3.13 20.60 -21.83
CA ALA A 337 3.67 19.24 -21.89
C ALA A 337 3.75 18.74 -23.33
N LEU A 338 2.71 18.97 -24.14
CA LEU A 338 2.71 18.63 -25.57
C LEU A 338 3.84 19.35 -26.34
N ASN A 339 4.24 20.53 -25.87
CA ASN A 339 5.28 21.34 -26.49
C ASN A 339 6.67 21.19 -25.83
N GLY A 340 6.86 20.20 -24.93
CA GLY A 340 8.13 19.93 -24.27
C GLY A 340 8.65 21.07 -23.37
N ARG A 341 7.76 21.85 -22.76
CA ARG A 341 8.07 23.09 -22.01
C ARG A 341 7.34 23.18 -20.67
N VAL A 342 7.14 22.08 -19.97
CA VAL A 342 6.46 22.05 -18.66
C VAL A 342 7.17 22.94 -17.65
N GLU A 343 8.50 22.96 -17.64
CA GLU A 343 9.30 23.83 -16.77
C GLU A 343 8.92 25.33 -16.90
N ARG A 344 8.55 25.75 -18.09
CA ARG A 344 8.14 27.16 -18.32
C ARG A 344 6.79 27.47 -17.67
N ALA A 345 5.86 26.52 -17.70
CA ALA A 345 4.55 26.67 -17.06
C ALA A 345 4.67 26.70 -15.54
N LEU A 346 5.58 25.88 -15.00
CA LEU A 346 5.81 25.71 -13.57
C LEU A 346 7.01 26.53 -13.03
N ARG A 347 7.47 27.54 -13.74
CA ARG A 347 8.69 28.29 -13.39
C ARG A 347 8.68 28.92 -12.00
N TYR A 348 7.50 29.20 -11.46
CA TYR A 348 7.33 29.76 -10.11
C TYR A 348 7.29 28.71 -8.99
N TYR A 349 7.29 27.43 -9.36
CA TYR A 349 7.18 26.30 -8.45
C TYR A 349 8.37 25.34 -8.68
N PRO A 350 9.59 25.69 -8.22
CA PRO A 350 10.82 24.99 -8.61
C PRO A 350 10.85 23.52 -8.17
N ASN A 351 10.34 23.19 -6.97
CA ASN A 351 10.30 21.80 -6.50
C ASN A 351 9.30 20.96 -7.33
N LEU A 352 8.11 21.53 -7.58
CA LEU A 352 7.11 20.85 -8.42
C LEU A 352 7.60 20.73 -9.87
N SER A 353 8.16 21.79 -10.43
CA SER A 353 8.63 21.85 -11.82
C SER A 353 9.66 20.76 -12.11
N GLY A 354 10.75 20.73 -11.34
CA GLY A 354 11.84 19.78 -11.56
C GLY A 354 11.41 18.31 -11.35
N THR A 355 10.58 18.07 -10.33
CA THR A 355 10.13 16.72 -10.01
C THR A 355 9.12 16.19 -11.04
N PHE A 356 8.16 17.03 -11.46
CA PHE A 356 7.16 16.62 -12.44
C PHE A 356 7.75 16.47 -13.84
N GLU A 357 8.66 17.34 -14.26
CA GLU A 357 9.36 17.19 -15.55
C GLU A 357 10.16 15.88 -15.59
N ASN A 358 10.89 15.57 -14.52
CA ASN A 358 11.61 14.29 -14.41
C ASN A 358 10.67 13.08 -14.47
N TRP A 359 9.48 13.18 -13.86
CA TRP A 359 8.44 12.15 -13.93
C TRP A 359 7.96 11.95 -15.38
N LEU A 360 7.63 13.02 -16.09
CA LEU A 360 7.22 12.96 -17.50
C LEU A 360 8.30 12.35 -18.39
N ILE A 361 9.56 12.76 -18.22
CA ILE A 361 10.69 12.20 -18.97
C ILE A 361 10.83 10.70 -18.72
N LYS A 362 10.67 10.27 -17.47
CA LYS A 362 10.86 8.88 -17.08
C LYS A 362 9.71 7.97 -17.52
N HIS A 363 8.47 8.45 -17.47
CA HIS A 363 7.29 7.57 -17.57
C HIS A 363 6.39 7.87 -18.78
N SER A 364 6.72 8.84 -19.64
CA SER A 364 5.87 9.19 -20.77
C SER A 364 6.68 9.43 -22.05
N ASN A 365 5.96 9.62 -23.17
CA ASN A 365 6.54 10.04 -24.45
C ASN A 365 6.90 11.54 -24.48
N TYR A 366 7.10 12.17 -23.33
CA TYR A 366 7.47 13.59 -23.22
C TYR A 366 8.83 13.88 -23.86
N LYS A 367 8.85 14.82 -24.78
CA LYS A 367 10.04 15.27 -25.51
C LYS A 367 10.45 16.66 -25.02
N VAL A 368 11.53 16.74 -24.27
CA VAL A 368 12.06 18.03 -23.80
C VAL A 368 12.65 18.83 -24.94
N LEU A 369 12.21 20.07 -25.09
CA LEU A 369 12.81 21.03 -26.04
C LEU A 369 13.82 21.93 -25.32
N SER A 370 15.01 22.08 -25.92
CA SER A 370 15.98 23.06 -25.48
C SER A 370 15.48 24.49 -25.79
N SER A 371 16.18 25.52 -25.26
CA SER A 371 15.90 26.92 -25.56
C SER A 371 15.89 27.24 -27.07
N ASN A 372 16.60 26.45 -27.87
CA ASN A 372 16.69 26.59 -29.34
C ASN A 372 15.63 25.75 -30.08
N GLY A 373 14.67 25.15 -29.40
CA GLY A 373 13.64 24.28 -30.02
C GLY A 373 14.10 22.90 -30.41
N LEU A 374 15.35 22.51 -30.13
CA LEU A 374 15.88 21.18 -30.37
C LEU A 374 15.61 20.28 -29.16
N ILE A 375 15.44 18.98 -29.41
CA ILE A 375 15.25 17.98 -28.32
C ILE A 375 16.52 17.93 -27.46
N ASP A 376 16.35 18.12 -26.14
CA ASP A 376 17.44 17.97 -25.18
C ASP A 376 17.73 16.48 -24.91
N LYS A 377 18.56 15.90 -25.76
CA LYS A 377 18.95 14.49 -25.68
C LYS A 377 19.62 14.14 -24.35
N LYS A 378 20.31 15.07 -23.68
CA LYS A 378 20.97 14.83 -22.40
C LYS A 378 19.93 14.61 -21.27
N LYS A 379 18.85 15.39 -21.27
CA LYS A 379 17.76 15.19 -20.32
C LYS A 379 17.04 13.85 -20.60
N VAL A 380 16.69 13.56 -21.86
CA VAL A 380 15.95 12.36 -22.26
C VAL A 380 16.75 11.08 -22.00
N LEU A 381 18.05 11.07 -22.31
CA LEU A 381 18.93 9.90 -22.11
C LEU A 381 19.24 9.59 -20.63
N ARG A 382 18.86 10.48 -19.72
CA ARG A 382 19.05 10.25 -18.27
C ARG A 382 18.27 9.04 -17.76
N TYR A 383 17.16 8.68 -18.39
CA TYR A 383 16.28 7.60 -17.99
C TYR A 383 16.11 6.59 -19.12
N ASN A 384 16.37 5.31 -18.83
CA ASN A 384 16.22 4.19 -19.76
C ASN A 384 14.91 3.45 -19.46
N THR A 385 13.76 4.11 -19.66
CA THR A 385 12.46 3.50 -19.41
C THR A 385 11.56 3.63 -20.63
N GLU A 386 10.67 2.65 -20.84
CA GLU A 386 9.62 2.73 -21.83
C GLU A 386 8.53 3.72 -21.37
N ALA A 387 7.88 4.38 -22.32
CA ALA A 387 6.79 5.28 -22.03
C ALA A 387 5.56 4.50 -21.54
N VAL A 388 5.17 4.72 -20.28
CA VAL A 388 3.96 4.16 -19.67
C VAL A 388 2.73 4.97 -20.07
N PHE A 389 2.90 6.28 -20.23
CA PHE A 389 1.83 7.22 -20.55
C PHE A 389 2.06 7.88 -21.91
N ASN A 390 1.00 7.91 -22.74
CA ASN A 390 0.98 8.71 -23.96
C ASN A 390 0.34 10.07 -23.64
N ILE A 391 1.16 11.13 -23.50
CA ILE A 391 0.67 12.46 -23.13
C ILE A 391 -0.07 13.18 -24.27
N GLU A 392 -0.03 12.68 -25.52
CA GLU A 392 -0.86 13.20 -26.61
C GLU A 392 -2.35 12.88 -26.39
N ASP A 393 -2.64 11.80 -25.66
CA ASP A 393 -3.97 11.50 -25.13
C ASP A 393 -4.19 12.17 -23.77
N ARG A 394 -5.21 13.03 -23.69
CA ARG A 394 -5.52 13.80 -22.49
C ARG A 394 -5.91 12.92 -21.28
N GLU A 395 -6.56 11.79 -21.52
CA GLU A 395 -6.91 10.84 -20.43
C GLU A 395 -5.64 10.16 -19.89
N SER A 396 -4.73 9.79 -20.77
CA SER A 396 -3.43 9.23 -20.38
C SER A 396 -2.56 10.26 -19.65
N TYR A 397 -2.59 11.54 -20.07
CA TYR A 397 -1.93 12.62 -19.34
C TYR A 397 -2.51 12.82 -17.94
N GLU A 398 -3.82 12.83 -17.81
CA GLU A 398 -4.48 12.91 -16.50
C GLU A 398 -4.11 11.73 -15.60
N LYS A 399 -4.11 10.51 -16.14
CA LYS A 399 -3.63 9.33 -15.41
C LYS A 399 -2.17 9.50 -14.98
N CYS A 400 -1.32 10.05 -15.84
CA CYS A 400 0.08 10.37 -15.51
C CYS A 400 0.17 11.34 -14.32
N VAL A 401 -0.69 12.37 -14.27
CA VAL A 401 -0.77 13.34 -13.17
C VAL A 401 -1.26 12.68 -11.88
N ILE A 402 -2.31 11.86 -11.95
CA ILE A 402 -2.84 11.13 -10.79
C ILE A 402 -1.77 10.20 -10.19
N GLU A 403 -1.07 9.45 -11.04
CA GLU A 403 -0.02 8.55 -10.57
C GLU A 403 1.20 9.30 -10.01
N PHE A 404 1.53 10.45 -10.56
CA PHE A 404 2.55 11.34 -9.98
C PHE A 404 2.15 11.80 -8.57
N ILE A 405 0.90 12.25 -8.39
CA ILE A 405 0.38 12.68 -7.09
C ILE A 405 0.33 11.51 -6.11
N SER A 406 -0.14 10.33 -6.54
CA SER A 406 -0.22 9.13 -5.70
C SER A 406 1.16 8.69 -5.20
N GLY A 407 2.21 8.92 -6.00
CA GLY A 407 3.60 8.66 -5.64
C GLY A 407 4.24 9.66 -4.66
N MET A 408 3.60 10.80 -4.36
CA MET A 408 4.15 11.78 -3.42
C MET A 408 4.16 11.25 -1.99
N THR A 409 5.04 11.80 -1.18
CA THR A 409 4.94 11.71 0.29
C THR A 409 4.03 12.82 0.82
N ASP A 410 3.51 12.68 2.03
CA ASP A 410 2.69 13.69 2.68
C ASP A 410 3.45 15.02 2.80
N SER A 411 4.70 14.96 3.23
CA SER A 411 5.55 16.15 3.39
C SER A 411 5.84 16.82 2.05
N PHE A 412 6.07 16.06 0.98
CA PHE A 412 6.30 16.65 -0.34
C PHE A 412 5.04 17.28 -0.91
N ALA A 413 3.86 16.64 -0.75
CA ALA A 413 2.59 17.22 -1.15
C ALA A 413 2.30 18.55 -0.44
N MET A 414 2.55 18.61 0.87
CA MET A 414 2.39 19.85 1.66
C MET A 414 3.39 20.93 1.23
N GLN A 415 4.65 20.57 0.99
CA GLN A 415 5.67 21.49 0.50
C GLN A 415 5.29 22.10 -0.85
N VAL A 416 4.86 21.27 -1.81
CA VAL A 416 4.41 21.73 -3.14
C VAL A 416 3.15 22.58 -3.03
N PHE A 417 2.22 22.22 -2.16
CA PHE A 417 1.04 23.05 -1.91
C PHE A 417 1.41 24.44 -1.39
N GLY A 418 2.31 24.51 -0.39
CA GLY A 418 2.85 25.78 0.10
C GLY A 418 3.47 26.61 -1.02
N GLU A 419 4.31 26.00 -1.87
CA GLU A 419 4.96 26.63 -3.03
C GLU A 419 3.93 27.21 -4.04
N ILE A 420 2.74 26.58 -4.16
CA ILE A 420 1.70 27.05 -5.09
C ILE A 420 0.91 28.24 -4.51
N ILE A 421 0.68 28.31 -3.19
CA ILE A 421 -0.19 29.31 -2.57
C ILE A 421 0.56 30.48 -1.94
N GLU A 422 1.86 30.35 -1.69
CA GLU A 422 2.73 31.40 -1.12
C GLU A 422 3.36 32.23 -2.25
N PHE A 423 3.52 33.55 -2.03
CA PHE A 423 4.16 34.49 -2.96
C PHE A 423 5.56 34.85 -2.50
#